data_f6a63653ca27adf5f9b9d0248aed6dc3
#
_entry.id   f6a63653ca27adf5f9b9d0248aed6dc3
#
_cell.length_a   1.000
_cell.length_b   1.000
_cell.length_c   1.000
_cell.angle_alpha   90.00
_cell.angle_beta   90.00
_cell.angle_gamma   90.00
#
_symmetry.space_group_name_H-M   'P 1'
#
loop_
_entity.id
_entity.type
_entity.pdbx_description
1 polymer ?
#
loop_
_entity_poly.entity_id
_entity_poly.type
_entity_poly.pdbx_seq_one_letter_code
_entity_poly.pdbx_strand_id
1 'polypeptide(L)'
;GTLRNAIPREAFATVAVPAAKAEELKNLSSLYLDILKNELSEKEKNLTVVLESVTTDKAALTAQSRDTFVQLLNATPNGVIRNSDVAKGVVETSLNVGVVTMGDDSAEIICLIRSLIDSGKEYVVSMLESLGT
;
A
#
# COMPACT_ATOMS: atom_id res chain seq x y z
N GLY A 1 7.81 -1.39 -3.52
CA GLY A 1 8.95 -2.02 -2.84
C GLY A 1 9.40 -3.29 -3.51
N THR A 2 10.62 -3.72 -3.21
CA THR A 2 11.25 -4.92 -3.80
C THR A 2 11.56 -6.01 -2.76
N LEU A 3 11.41 -5.70 -1.48
CA LEU A 3 11.72 -6.59 -0.36
C LEU A 3 10.54 -6.67 0.60
N ARG A 4 10.11 -7.90 0.91
CA ARG A 4 9.02 -8.13 1.87
C ARG A 4 9.33 -7.69 3.30
N ASN A 5 10.61 -7.70 3.68
CA ASN A 5 11.08 -7.38 5.04
C ASN A 5 11.58 -5.93 5.21
N ALA A 6 11.36 -5.09 4.23
CA ALA A 6 11.69 -3.68 4.27
C ALA A 6 10.44 -2.83 4.02
N ILE A 7 10.31 -1.71 4.74
CA ILE A 7 9.27 -0.73 4.46
C ILE A 7 9.54 -0.16 3.05
N PRO A 8 8.55 -0.17 2.15
CA PRO A 8 8.72 0.37 0.79
C PRO A 8 9.08 1.84 0.84
N ARG A 9 10.13 2.21 0.11
CA ARG A 9 10.56 3.62 -0.01
C ARG A 9 9.86 4.34 -1.15
N GLU A 10 9.32 3.60 -2.09
CA GLU A 10 8.71 4.12 -3.31
C GLU A 10 7.64 3.17 -3.83
N ALA A 11 6.67 3.72 -4.53
CA ALA A 11 5.65 2.97 -5.25
C ALA A 11 5.37 3.64 -6.59
N PHE A 12 5.06 2.84 -7.60
CA PHE A 12 4.72 3.30 -8.94
C PHE A 12 3.38 2.71 -9.34
N ALA A 13 2.55 3.53 -9.98
CA ALA A 13 1.29 3.07 -10.57
C ALA A 13 1.08 3.75 -11.92
N THR A 14 0.76 2.98 -12.94
CA THR A 14 0.27 3.50 -14.22
C THR A 14 -1.24 3.42 -14.20
N VAL A 15 -1.90 4.55 -14.40
CA VAL A 15 -3.36 4.65 -14.35
C VAL A 15 -3.90 5.24 -15.66
N ALA A 16 -5.03 4.72 -16.12
CA ALA A 16 -5.75 5.30 -17.24
C ALA A 16 -6.92 6.14 -16.71
N VAL A 17 -6.94 7.41 -17.11
CA VAL A 17 -8.03 8.33 -16.76
C VAL A 17 -8.58 9.00 -18.03
N PRO A 18 -9.86 9.35 -18.08
CA PRO A 18 -10.40 10.17 -19.16
C PRO A 18 -9.61 11.49 -19.27
N ALA A 19 -9.33 11.95 -20.48
CA ALA A 19 -8.59 13.19 -20.69
C ALA A 19 -9.18 14.40 -19.93
N ALA A 20 -10.50 14.46 -19.85
CA ALA A 20 -11.23 15.50 -19.11
C ALA A 20 -10.98 15.44 -17.58
N LYS A 21 -10.44 14.34 -17.05
CA LYS A 21 -10.14 14.14 -15.63
C LYS A 21 -8.64 14.27 -15.29
N ALA A 22 -7.80 14.53 -16.27
CA ALA A 22 -6.36 14.60 -16.05
C ALA A 22 -5.97 15.74 -15.08
N GLU A 23 -6.60 16.89 -15.20
CA GLU A 23 -6.33 18.03 -14.29
C GLU A 23 -6.86 17.77 -12.87
N GLU A 24 -7.99 17.07 -12.74
CA GLU A 24 -8.52 16.63 -11.44
C GLU A 24 -7.54 15.68 -10.73
N LEU A 25 -6.97 14.72 -11.46
CA LEU A 25 -5.96 13.81 -10.92
C LEU A 25 -4.70 14.57 -10.45
N LYS A 26 -4.26 15.55 -11.24
CA LYS A 26 -3.10 16.38 -10.89
C LYS A 26 -3.35 17.18 -9.61
N ASN A 27 -4.50 17.82 -9.50
CA ASN A 27 -4.89 18.58 -8.31
C ASN A 27 -5.00 17.66 -7.08
N LEU A 28 -5.57 16.46 -7.24
CA LEU A 28 -5.66 15.47 -6.17
C LEU A 28 -4.27 15.00 -5.71
N SER A 29 -3.35 14.73 -6.64
CA SER A 29 -1.98 14.35 -6.32
C SER A 29 -1.24 15.43 -5.54
N SER A 30 -1.40 16.68 -5.92
CA SER A 30 -0.81 17.83 -5.21
C SER A 30 -1.40 17.99 -3.81
N LEU A 31 -2.72 17.87 -3.67
CA LEU A 31 -3.41 17.94 -2.39
C LEU A 31 -2.90 16.86 -1.41
N TYR A 32 -2.81 15.62 -1.88
CA TYR A 32 -2.31 14.52 -1.04
C TYR A 32 -0.83 14.69 -0.68
N LEU A 33 -0.02 15.20 -1.59
CA LEU A 33 1.38 15.52 -1.26
C LEU A 33 1.48 16.54 -0.14
N ASP A 34 0.67 17.59 -0.17
CA ASP A 34 0.65 18.63 0.87
C ASP A 34 0.18 18.07 2.22
N ILE A 35 -0.86 17.23 2.22
CA ILE A 35 -1.34 16.53 3.42
C ILE A 35 -0.23 15.67 4.02
N LEU A 36 0.39 14.80 3.22
CA LEU A 36 1.43 13.88 3.68
C LEU A 36 2.68 14.62 4.16
N LYS A 37 3.10 15.69 3.48
CA LYS A 37 4.21 16.54 3.93
C LYS A 37 3.92 17.19 5.27
N ASN A 38 2.70 17.64 5.50
CA ASN A 38 2.31 18.23 6.77
C ASN A 38 2.27 17.20 7.91
N GLU A 39 1.73 16.01 7.65
CA GLU A 39 1.61 14.95 8.66
C GLU A 39 2.94 14.25 8.98
N LEU A 40 3.83 14.11 8.00
CA LEU A 40 5.08 13.36 8.09
C LEU A 40 6.32 14.25 8.10
N SER A 41 6.17 15.55 8.34
CA SER A 41 7.19 16.59 8.19
C SER A 41 8.51 16.32 8.92
N GLU A 42 8.46 15.65 10.06
CA GLU A 42 9.65 15.36 10.87
C GLU A 42 10.49 14.19 10.33
N LYS A 43 9.84 13.22 9.69
CA LYS A 43 10.50 11.98 9.25
C LYS A 43 10.69 11.89 7.75
N GLU A 44 9.76 12.43 6.97
CA GLU A 44 9.71 12.26 5.52
C GLU A 44 9.86 13.60 4.77
N LYS A 45 10.93 14.33 5.09
CA LYS A 45 11.22 15.67 4.52
C LYS A 45 11.36 15.69 3.00
N ASN A 46 11.77 14.56 2.42
CA ASN A 46 12.02 14.42 0.98
C ASN A 46 10.89 13.68 0.25
N LEU A 47 9.71 13.54 0.88
CA LEU A 47 8.57 12.91 0.25
C LEU A 47 8.18 13.65 -1.03
N THR A 48 7.99 12.91 -2.12
CA THR A 48 7.53 13.43 -3.40
C THR A 48 6.40 12.58 -3.96
N VAL A 49 5.48 13.22 -4.67
CA VAL A 49 4.51 12.58 -5.54
C VAL A 49 4.68 13.19 -6.91
N VAL A 50 5.04 12.38 -7.89
CA VAL A 50 5.29 12.82 -9.26
C VAL A 50 4.23 12.20 -10.16
N LEU A 51 3.60 13.01 -10.99
CA LEU A 51 2.63 12.58 -11.98
C LEU A 51 3.18 12.90 -13.38
N GLU A 52 3.35 11.86 -14.18
CA GLU A 52 3.87 11.98 -15.54
C GLU A 52 2.92 11.32 -16.54
N SER A 53 2.80 11.92 -17.71
CA SER A 53 2.08 11.28 -18.83
C SER A 53 2.99 10.25 -19.48
N VAL A 54 2.50 9.03 -19.60
CA VAL A 54 3.23 7.92 -20.23
C VAL A 54 2.41 7.32 -21.38
N THR A 55 3.10 6.77 -22.36
CA THR A 55 2.48 5.94 -23.39
C THR A 55 2.75 4.47 -23.04
N THR A 56 1.72 3.65 -23.12
CA THR A 56 1.81 2.21 -22.84
C THR A 56 0.95 1.43 -23.84
N ASP A 57 1.37 0.22 -24.14
CA ASP A 57 0.63 -0.80 -24.91
C ASP A 57 -0.19 -1.72 -23.99
N LYS A 58 -0.05 -1.56 -22.67
CA LYS A 58 -0.79 -2.34 -21.68
C LYS A 58 -2.26 -1.95 -21.65
N ALA A 59 -3.13 -2.96 -21.60
CA ALA A 59 -4.56 -2.75 -21.38
C ALA A 59 -4.82 -2.28 -19.94
N ALA A 60 -5.81 -1.42 -19.77
CA ALA A 60 -6.30 -1.08 -18.44
C ALA A 60 -7.10 -2.25 -17.84
N LEU A 61 -7.06 -2.35 -16.52
CA LEU A 61 -7.93 -3.29 -15.80
C LEU A 61 -9.41 -3.01 -16.10
N THR A 62 -10.23 -4.06 -16.06
CA THR A 62 -11.68 -3.86 -16.01
C THR A 62 -12.07 -3.06 -14.77
N ALA A 63 -13.20 -2.38 -14.80
CA ALA A 63 -13.68 -1.63 -13.63
C ALA A 63 -13.78 -2.53 -12.40
N GLN A 64 -14.31 -3.75 -12.56
CA GLN A 64 -14.45 -4.71 -11.47
C GLN A 64 -13.09 -5.12 -10.90
N SER A 65 -12.12 -5.50 -11.74
CA SER A 65 -10.79 -5.91 -11.27
C SER A 65 -10.05 -4.76 -10.58
N ARG A 66 -10.15 -3.55 -11.14
CA ARG A 66 -9.59 -2.34 -10.52
C ARG A 66 -10.18 -2.11 -9.12
N ASP A 67 -11.51 -2.12 -9.01
CA ASP A 67 -12.20 -1.83 -7.76
C ASP A 67 -11.90 -2.89 -6.70
N THR A 68 -11.90 -4.16 -7.08
CA THR A 68 -11.50 -5.26 -6.19
C THR A 68 -10.06 -5.10 -5.71
N PHE A 69 -9.13 -4.79 -6.61
CA PHE A 69 -7.71 -4.61 -6.26
C PHE A 69 -7.50 -3.42 -5.32
N VAL A 70 -8.11 -2.27 -5.61
CA VAL A 70 -8.02 -1.08 -4.76
C VAL A 70 -8.64 -1.32 -3.38
N GLN A 71 -9.79 -1.99 -3.33
CA GLN A 71 -10.44 -2.36 -2.06
C GLN A 71 -9.58 -3.31 -1.25
N LEU A 72 -8.97 -4.32 -1.88
CA LEU A 72 -8.06 -5.25 -1.23
C LEU A 72 -6.85 -4.52 -0.63
N LEU A 73 -6.20 -3.64 -1.39
CA LEU A 73 -5.08 -2.82 -0.89
C LEU A 73 -5.50 -1.94 0.30
N ASN A 74 -6.65 -1.30 0.21
CA ASN A 74 -7.16 -0.42 1.28
C ASN A 74 -7.54 -1.20 2.55
N ALA A 75 -8.04 -2.43 2.40
CA ALA A 75 -8.44 -3.27 3.52
C ALA A 75 -7.27 -4.03 4.15
N THR A 76 -6.17 -4.22 3.41
CA THR A 76 -4.98 -4.91 3.92
C THR A 76 -4.32 -4.07 5.02
N PRO A 77 -4.21 -4.57 6.25
CA PRO A 77 -3.55 -3.83 7.32
C PRO A 77 -2.07 -3.64 7.01
N ASN A 78 -1.49 -2.57 7.52
CA ASN A 78 -0.06 -2.30 7.39
C ASN A 78 0.46 -1.54 8.61
N GLY A 79 1.66 -1.90 9.08
CA GLY A 79 2.29 -1.27 10.23
C GLY A 79 2.07 -2.03 11.54
N VAL A 80 2.01 -1.31 12.64
CA VAL A 80 1.85 -1.89 13.98
C VAL A 80 0.40 -2.30 14.20
N ILE A 81 0.20 -3.57 14.51
CA ILE A 81 -1.10 -4.14 14.89
C ILE A 81 -1.28 -4.05 16.41
N ARG A 82 -0.23 -4.42 17.16
CA ARG A 82 -0.24 -4.38 18.62
C ARG A 82 1.14 -4.09 19.18
N ASN A 83 1.20 -3.30 20.25
CA ASN A 83 2.40 -3.14 21.06
C ASN A 83 2.43 -4.16 22.20
N SER A 84 3.62 -4.50 22.66
CA SER A 84 3.81 -5.44 23.79
C SER A 84 3.36 -4.83 25.11
N ASP A 85 2.57 -5.60 25.86
CA ASP A 85 2.16 -5.20 27.21
C ASP A 85 3.30 -5.43 28.24
N VAL A 86 4.22 -6.35 27.94
CA VAL A 86 5.32 -6.74 28.85
C VAL A 86 6.60 -5.95 28.61
N ALA A 87 6.87 -5.58 27.35
CA ALA A 87 8.09 -4.86 26.97
C ALA A 87 7.72 -3.47 26.43
N LYS A 88 7.82 -2.46 27.27
CA LYS A 88 7.48 -1.09 26.92
C LYS A 88 8.29 -0.61 25.70
N GLY A 89 7.60 -0.07 24.71
CA GLY A 89 8.20 0.46 23.47
C GLY A 89 8.57 -0.58 22.41
N VAL A 90 8.24 -1.86 22.68
CA VAL A 90 8.45 -2.96 21.73
C VAL A 90 7.15 -3.29 20.99
N VAL A 91 7.22 -3.41 19.69
CA VAL A 91 6.10 -3.88 18.85
C VAL A 91 5.94 -5.37 19.06
N GLU A 92 4.75 -5.81 19.46
CA GLU A 92 4.41 -7.23 19.59
C GLU A 92 4.09 -7.85 18.23
N THR A 93 3.15 -7.24 17.50
CA THR A 93 2.66 -7.77 16.21
C THR A 93 2.62 -6.65 15.19
N SER A 94 3.16 -6.90 14.02
CA SER A 94 3.17 -5.97 12.90
C SER A 94 3.04 -6.68 11.57
N LEU A 95 2.59 -5.94 10.57
CA LEU A 95 2.50 -6.37 9.17
C LEU A 95 3.17 -5.34 8.28
N ASN A 96 3.93 -5.80 7.30
CA ASN A 96 4.49 -4.96 6.24
C ASN A 96 3.95 -5.41 4.88
N VAL A 97 3.24 -4.53 4.19
CA VAL A 97 2.94 -4.68 2.77
C VAL A 97 4.19 -4.27 2.00
N GLY A 98 5.06 -5.24 1.73
CA GLY A 98 6.42 -4.98 1.23
C GLY A 98 6.51 -4.87 -0.28
N VAL A 99 5.74 -5.68 -0.99
CA VAL A 99 5.77 -5.74 -2.46
C VAL A 99 4.36 -5.82 -3.00
N VAL A 100 4.09 -5.03 -4.02
CA VAL A 100 2.88 -5.11 -4.83
C VAL A 100 3.32 -5.15 -6.28
N THR A 101 2.90 -6.17 -7.00
CA THR A 101 3.18 -6.32 -8.43
C THR A 101 1.89 -6.57 -9.19
N MET A 102 1.84 -6.09 -10.42
CA MET A 102 0.74 -6.31 -11.33
C MET A 102 1.29 -6.81 -12.66
N GLY A 103 0.91 -8.00 -13.05
CA GLY A 103 1.16 -8.60 -14.34
C GLY A 103 -0.03 -8.41 -15.29
N ASP A 104 0.01 -9.11 -16.42
CA ASP A 104 -1.05 -9.01 -17.44
C ASP A 104 -2.34 -9.72 -16.99
N ASP A 105 -2.22 -10.84 -16.24
CA ASP A 105 -3.36 -11.69 -15.83
C ASP A 105 -3.54 -11.78 -14.32
N SER A 106 -2.62 -11.24 -13.52
CA SER A 106 -2.65 -11.37 -12.07
C SER A 106 -2.00 -10.19 -11.36
N ALA A 107 -2.39 -9.98 -10.11
CA ALA A 107 -1.72 -9.08 -9.19
C ALA A 107 -1.28 -9.87 -7.95
N GLU A 108 -0.15 -9.48 -7.37
CA GLU A 108 0.39 -10.08 -6.17
C GLU A 108 0.67 -9.02 -5.11
N ILE A 109 0.26 -9.30 -3.88
CA ILE A 109 0.56 -8.49 -2.70
C ILE A 109 1.33 -9.37 -1.72
N ILE A 110 2.60 -9.04 -1.49
CA ILE A 110 3.45 -9.79 -0.57
C ILE A 110 3.55 -9.04 0.75
N CYS A 111 3.07 -9.71 1.80
CA CYS A 111 3.09 -9.20 3.16
C CYS A 111 4.08 -9.98 4.01
N LEU A 112 4.72 -9.31 4.98
CA LEU A 112 5.50 -9.95 6.02
C LEU A 112 4.90 -9.66 7.39
N ILE A 113 4.52 -10.72 8.09
CA ILE A 113 4.01 -10.66 9.45
C ILE A 113 5.14 -10.93 10.43
N ARG A 114 5.23 -10.14 11.48
CA ARG A 114 6.11 -10.37 12.62
C ARG A 114 5.30 -10.31 13.90
N SER A 115 5.49 -11.29 14.77
CA SER A 115 4.85 -11.29 16.09
C SER A 115 5.75 -11.98 17.11
N LEU A 116 5.72 -11.49 18.35
CA LEU A 116 6.36 -12.10 19.50
C LEU A 116 5.53 -13.25 20.07
N ILE A 117 4.27 -13.37 19.68
CA ILE A 117 3.34 -14.40 20.14
C ILE A 117 2.63 -15.07 18.96
N ASP A 118 2.44 -16.39 19.06
CA ASP A 118 1.86 -17.17 17.96
C ASP A 118 0.41 -16.75 17.66
N SER A 119 -0.41 -16.53 18.67
CA SER A 119 -1.80 -16.09 18.50
C SER A 119 -1.91 -14.75 17.75
N GLY A 120 -0.98 -13.82 17.97
CA GLY A 120 -0.91 -12.56 17.23
C GLY A 120 -0.59 -12.76 15.74
N LYS A 121 0.34 -13.67 15.44
CA LYS A 121 0.65 -14.07 14.06
C LYS A 121 -0.57 -14.71 13.39
N GLU A 122 -1.18 -15.69 14.03
CA GLU A 122 -2.36 -16.42 13.52
C GLU A 122 -3.55 -15.49 13.28
N TYR A 123 -3.77 -14.51 14.17
CA TYR A 123 -4.80 -13.50 13.99
C TYR A 123 -4.61 -12.69 12.70
N VAL A 124 -3.39 -12.23 12.43
CA VAL A 124 -3.11 -11.45 11.20
C VAL A 124 -3.22 -12.32 9.95
N VAL A 125 -2.77 -13.59 10.01
CA VAL A 125 -2.96 -14.55 8.91
C VAL A 125 -4.45 -14.73 8.61
N SER A 126 -5.26 -14.97 9.63
CA SER A 126 -6.72 -15.14 9.49
C SER A 126 -7.41 -13.89 8.88
N MET A 127 -6.97 -12.69 9.25
CA MET A 127 -7.46 -11.47 8.61
C MET A 127 -7.16 -11.45 7.11
N LEU A 128 -5.91 -11.76 6.71
CA LEU A 128 -5.51 -11.78 5.30
C LEU A 128 -6.25 -12.86 4.51
N GLU A 129 -6.42 -14.05 5.07
CA GLU A 129 -7.21 -15.13 4.47
C GLU A 129 -8.67 -14.70 4.23
N SER A 130 -9.25 -13.97 5.19
CA SER A 130 -10.61 -13.45 5.07
C SER A 130 -10.78 -12.39 3.99
N LEU A 131 -9.71 -11.64 3.68
CA LEU A 131 -9.71 -10.68 2.57
C LEU A 131 -9.55 -11.36 1.20
N GLY A 132 -8.94 -12.54 1.16
CA GLY A 132 -8.66 -13.28 -0.08
C GLY A 132 -9.78 -14.20 -0.54
N THR A 133 -10.87 -14.29 0.19
CA THR A 133 -12.07 -15.09 -0.16
C THR A 133 -13.15 -14.23 -0.76
#